data_b2813c0516ce01e81b8480f0fbe3b777
#
_entry.id   b2813c0516ce01e81b8480f0fbe3b777
#
_cell.length_a   1.000
_cell.length_b   1.000
_cell.length_c   1.000
_cell.angle_alpha   90.00
_cell.angle_beta   90.00
_cell.angle_gamma   90.00
#
_symmetry.space_group_name_H-M   'P 1'
#
loop_
_entity.id
_entity.type
_entity.pdbx_description
1 polymer ?
#
loop_
_entity_poly.entity_id
_entity_poly.type
_entity_poly.pdbx_seq_one_letter_code
_entity_poly.pdbx_strand_id
1 'polypeptide(L)'
;MSIEQIASSSQKNSADFNQPLPLHIANLICVRAGKAMPFAREQMSAIDKAPIKEAVAVNFMGLSTDEQADRRHHGGPLKAVHQLPVATYEKINTEFDLKVRVGTLGENLTTEAVKSLPAMDESTVCIGDVFQYGGQYGNTDNNDNDSVQLRIVQPRRPCYKINDQIGQFKLNKVPNIASWVTKQGIAGWYFQVVRDGMIHADLPVYLIERPYPFATLEKLWQLANSKEKFAAKVIEPWLAIECLEDSWKTVLAKKMRKD
;
A
#
# COMPACT_ATOMS: atom_id res chain seq x y z
N MET A 1 9.29 20.36 -10.43
CA MET A 1 7.83 20.53 -10.61
C MET A 1 7.39 21.62 -9.64
N SER A 2 6.72 22.68 -10.10
CA SER A 2 6.30 23.79 -9.21
C SER A 2 5.12 23.37 -8.31
N ILE A 3 4.91 24.08 -7.20
CA ILE A 3 3.80 23.82 -6.24
C ILE A 3 2.44 23.86 -6.97
N GLU A 4 2.28 24.70 -7.99
CA GLU A 4 1.08 24.77 -8.83
C GLU A 4 0.88 23.54 -9.70
N GLN A 5 1.96 22.89 -10.14
CA GLN A 5 1.89 21.62 -10.91
C GLN A 5 1.53 20.43 -10.00
N ILE A 6 2.00 20.42 -8.74
CA ILE A 6 1.61 19.41 -7.75
C ILE A 6 0.13 19.58 -7.35
N ALA A 7 -0.36 20.82 -7.25
CA ALA A 7 -1.75 21.11 -6.93
C ALA A 7 -2.69 20.80 -8.11
N SER A 8 -2.28 21.08 -9.36
CA SER A 8 -3.14 20.90 -10.55
C SER A 8 -3.22 19.45 -11.05
N SER A 9 -2.15 18.67 -10.90
CA SER A 9 -2.17 17.25 -11.34
C SER A 9 -3.11 16.40 -10.48
N SER A 10 -3.30 16.77 -9.20
CA SER A 10 -4.14 16.01 -8.26
C SER A 10 -5.63 16.33 -8.36
N GLN A 11 -6.04 17.45 -8.97
CA GLN A 11 -7.46 17.72 -9.16
C GLN A 11 -8.11 16.84 -10.24
N LYS A 12 -7.33 16.31 -11.21
CA LYS A 12 -7.88 15.42 -12.25
C LYS A 12 -8.11 13.98 -11.79
N ASN A 13 -7.32 13.48 -10.83
CA ASN A 13 -7.38 12.06 -10.44
C ASN A 13 -8.20 11.78 -9.16
N SER A 14 -8.41 12.79 -8.28
CA SER A 14 -9.23 12.62 -7.08
C SER A 14 -10.74 12.79 -7.34
N ALA A 15 -11.13 13.33 -8.50
CA ALA A 15 -12.53 13.61 -8.83
C ALA A 15 -13.39 12.34 -8.93
N ASP A 16 -12.79 11.20 -9.32
CA ASP A 16 -13.54 9.99 -9.64
C ASP A 16 -13.92 9.15 -8.41
N PHE A 17 -13.30 9.40 -7.24
CA PHE A 17 -13.72 8.81 -5.94
C PHE A 17 -14.58 9.74 -5.09
N ASN A 18 -15.12 10.84 -5.66
CA ASN A 18 -16.08 11.72 -5.00
C ASN A 18 -17.54 11.18 -5.03
N GLN A 19 -17.70 9.88 -5.33
CA GLN A 19 -18.99 9.24 -5.24
C GLN A 19 -19.36 8.99 -3.77
N PRO A 20 -20.68 8.87 -3.46
CA PRO A 20 -21.10 8.51 -2.11
C PRO A 20 -20.46 7.19 -1.67
N LEU A 21 -19.96 7.16 -0.43
CA LEU A 21 -19.47 5.93 0.19
C LEU A 21 -20.66 5.10 0.71
N PRO A 22 -20.52 3.80 0.66
CA PRO A 22 -19.38 2.99 0.25
C PRO A 22 -19.25 2.85 -1.27
N LEU A 23 -18.03 2.72 -1.76
CA LEU A 23 -17.74 2.57 -3.18
C LEU A 23 -16.96 1.28 -3.45
N HIS A 24 -17.48 0.37 -4.27
CA HIS A 24 -16.75 -0.81 -4.74
C HIS A 24 -15.67 -0.38 -5.73
N ILE A 25 -14.40 -0.42 -5.33
CA ILE A 25 -13.30 0.16 -6.11
C ILE A 25 -12.35 -0.87 -6.72
N ALA A 26 -12.28 -2.05 -6.13
CA ALA A 26 -11.37 -3.10 -6.58
C ALA A 26 -11.87 -4.50 -6.18
N ASN A 27 -11.23 -5.52 -6.73
CA ASN A 27 -11.35 -6.90 -6.28
C ASN A 27 -10.01 -7.39 -5.72
N LEU A 28 -10.05 -8.14 -4.64
CA LEU A 28 -8.90 -8.82 -4.07
C LEU A 28 -8.60 -10.07 -4.89
N ILE A 29 -7.58 -10.03 -5.74
CA ILE A 29 -7.29 -11.16 -6.64
C ILE A 29 -6.35 -12.20 -6.04
N CYS A 30 -5.61 -11.85 -4.97
CA CYS A 30 -4.74 -12.80 -4.29
C CYS A 30 -4.42 -12.38 -2.87
N VAL A 31 -4.40 -13.37 -1.97
CA VAL A 31 -3.88 -13.28 -0.59
C VAL A 31 -2.60 -14.11 -0.50
N ARG A 32 -1.56 -13.59 0.15
CA ARG A 32 -0.25 -14.27 0.31
C ARG A 32 0.27 -14.16 1.73
N ALA A 33 0.96 -15.21 2.16
CA ALA A 33 1.74 -15.21 3.39
C ALA A 33 3.10 -15.84 3.15
N GLY A 34 4.10 -15.41 3.92
CA GLY A 34 5.46 -15.92 3.89
C GLY A 34 5.93 -16.39 5.25
N LYS A 35 6.89 -17.29 5.25
CA LYS A 35 7.65 -17.72 6.43
C LYS A 35 9.02 -17.05 6.44
N ALA A 36 9.54 -16.76 7.62
CA ALA A 36 10.90 -16.28 7.77
C ALA A 36 11.88 -17.42 7.45
N MET A 37 12.56 -17.31 6.31
CA MET A 37 13.48 -18.31 5.78
C MET A 37 14.85 -17.70 5.48
N PRO A 38 15.92 -18.51 5.45
CA PRO A 38 17.20 -18.06 4.89
C PRO A 38 17.03 -17.51 3.49
N PHE A 39 17.60 -16.33 3.26
CA PHE A 39 17.45 -15.59 2.02
C PHE A 39 18.83 -15.09 1.54
N ALA A 40 18.86 -14.31 0.47
CA ALA A 40 20.10 -13.75 -0.05
C ALA A 40 20.93 -13.01 1.01
N ARG A 41 22.26 -13.01 0.86
CA ARG A 41 23.23 -12.32 1.76
C ARG A 41 23.18 -12.80 3.21
N GLU A 42 22.95 -14.11 3.40
CA GLU A 42 22.91 -14.75 4.73
C GLU A 42 21.89 -14.12 5.69
N GLN A 43 20.84 -13.50 5.18
CA GLN A 43 19.81 -12.87 5.97
C GLN A 43 18.51 -13.70 5.96
N MET A 44 17.73 -13.55 7.02
CA MET A 44 16.36 -14.07 7.05
C MET A 44 15.42 -13.11 6.34
N SER A 45 14.44 -13.67 5.60
CA SER A 45 13.38 -12.87 4.96
C SER A 45 12.10 -13.67 4.83
N ALA A 46 10.96 -12.98 4.93
CA ALA A 46 9.63 -13.47 4.57
C ALA A 46 9.08 -12.76 3.32
N ILE A 47 9.97 -12.25 2.46
CA ILE A 47 9.57 -11.54 1.24
C ILE A 47 8.97 -12.49 0.20
N ASP A 48 9.39 -13.75 0.18
CA ASP A 48 8.83 -14.77 -0.69
C ASP A 48 7.52 -15.29 -0.08
N LYS A 49 6.41 -14.74 -0.57
CA LYS A 49 5.08 -15.04 -0.07
C LYS A 49 4.32 -15.94 -1.05
N ALA A 50 3.87 -17.09 -0.58
CA ALA A 50 3.05 -18.02 -1.34
C ALA A 50 1.57 -17.61 -1.33
N PRO A 51 0.83 -17.82 -2.43
CA PRO A 51 -0.62 -17.65 -2.45
C PRO A 51 -1.32 -18.58 -1.45
N ILE A 52 -2.32 -18.08 -0.75
CA ILE A 52 -3.20 -18.83 0.13
C ILE A 52 -4.53 -19.05 -0.60
N LYS A 53 -5.00 -20.30 -0.65
CA LYS A 53 -6.27 -20.65 -1.31
C LYS A 53 -7.46 -20.57 -0.38
N GLU A 54 -7.24 -20.92 0.89
CA GLU A 54 -8.26 -20.93 1.92
C GLU A 54 -8.40 -19.53 2.56
N ALA A 55 -9.52 -19.30 3.24
CA ALA A 55 -9.68 -18.10 4.04
C ALA A 55 -8.68 -18.08 5.20
N VAL A 56 -8.06 -16.95 5.46
CA VAL A 56 -7.08 -16.76 6.55
C VAL A 56 -7.53 -15.66 7.50
N ALA A 57 -7.33 -15.88 8.79
CA ALA A 57 -7.65 -14.89 9.81
C ALA A 57 -6.70 -13.70 9.74
N VAL A 58 -7.27 -12.51 9.81
CA VAL A 58 -6.56 -11.24 9.97
C VAL A 58 -6.84 -10.70 11.36
N ASN A 59 -5.80 -10.38 12.10
CA ASN A 59 -5.87 -9.75 13.41
C ASN A 59 -5.05 -8.47 13.44
N PHE A 60 -5.00 -7.77 14.56
CA PHE A 60 -4.28 -6.48 14.69
C PHE A 60 -2.79 -6.54 14.31
N MET A 61 -2.17 -7.72 14.24
CA MET A 61 -0.79 -7.92 13.80
C MET A 61 -0.67 -8.31 12.33
N GLY A 62 -1.77 -8.52 11.62
CA GLY A 62 -1.83 -8.93 10.21
C GLY A 62 -2.38 -10.34 10.01
N LEU A 63 -2.02 -10.99 8.90
CA LEU A 63 -2.46 -12.34 8.58
C LEU A 63 -1.85 -13.34 9.57
N SER A 64 -2.69 -14.22 10.13
CA SER A 64 -2.27 -15.20 11.16
C SER A 64 -1.21 -16.19 10.67
N THR A 65 -1.09 -16.38 9.37
CA THR A 65 -0.14 -17.30 8.73
C THR A 65 1.12 -16.61 8.20
N ASP A 66 1.17 -15.26 8.23
CA ASP A 66 2.32 -14.49 7.75
C ASP A 66 3.36 -14.24 8.85
N GLU A 67 4.63 -14.32 8.50
CA GLU A 67 5.74 -14.04 9.42
C GLU A 67 6.53 -12.81 8.95
N GLN A 68 7.20 -12.19 9.93
CA GLN A 68 8.12 -11.08 9.69
C GLN A 68 9.50 -11.45 10.23
N ALA A 69 10.49 -11.52 9.34
CA ALA A 69 11.86 -11.89 9.70
C ALA A 69 12.57 -10.82 10.53
N ASP A 70 12.22 -9.56 10.39
CA ASP A 70 12.77 -8.44 11.15
C ASP A 70 11.64 -7.54 11.64
N ARG A 71 11.21 -7.75 12.89
CA ARG A 71 10.12 -7.00 13.51
C ARG A 71 10.44 -5.53 13.81
N ARG A 72 11.71 -5.11 13.76
CA ARG A 72 12.10 -3.71 13.98
C ARG A 72 11.80 -2.86 12.75
N HIS A 73 11.90 -3.45 11.54
CA HIS A 73 11.70 -2.77 10.27
C HIS A 73 10.41 -3.19 9.56
N HIS A 74 10.00 -4.43 9.75
CA HIS A 74 8.84 -5.04 9.09
C HIS A 74 7.90 -5.62 10.15
N GLY A 75 6.62 -5.22 10.10
CA GLY A 75 5.58 -5.71 11.00
C GLY A 75 5.18 -4.72 12.10
N GLY A 76 4.36 -5.22 13.02
CA GLY A 76 3.66 -4.41 14.01
C GLY A 76 2.34 -3.83 13.47
N PRO A 77 1.49 -3.25 14.36
CA PRO A 77 0.13 -2.85 14.02
C PRO A 77 0.03 -1.86 12.84
N LEU A 78 1.03 -0.98 12.67
CA LEU A 78 1.07 0.00 11.57
C LEU A 78 1.70 -0.54 10.27
N LYS A 79 2.06 -1.83 10.25
CA LYS A 79 2.54 -2.58 9.09
C LYS A 79 1.93 -3.98 9.07
N ALA A 80 0.69 -4.10 9.55
CA ALA A 80 0.01 -5.37 9.74
C ALA A 80 -0.20 -6.10 8.41
N VAL A 81 -0.57 -5.37 7.36
CA VAL A 81 -0.83 -5.93 6.03
C VAL A 81 -0.23 -5.01 4.97
N HIS A 82 0.50 -5.58 4.01
CA HIS A 82 1.01 -4.87 2.83
C HIS A 82 0.15 -5.16 1.62
N GLN A 83 -0.29 -4.11 0.92
CA GLN A 83 -1.02 -4.23 -0.35
C GLN A 83 -0.29 -3.60 -1.50
N LEU A 84 -0.43 -4.21 -2.69
CA LEU A 84 0.08 -3.69 -3.95
C LEU A 84 -0.93 -3.98 -5.07
N PRO A 85 -1.28 -2.98 -5.91
CA PRO A 85 -2.14 -3.22 -7.07
C PRO A 85 -1.40 -3.98 -8.18
N VAL A 86 -2.11 -4.80 -8.94
CA VAL A 86 -1.55 -5.55 -10.09
C VAL A 86 -0.93 -4.62 -11.13
N ALA A 87 -1.51 -3.43 -11.32
CA ALA A 87 -1.01 -2.41 -12.25
C ALA A 87 0.45 -1.98 -11.99
N THR A 88 0.96 -2.10 -10.75
CA THR A 88 2.37 -1.86 -10.45
C THR A 88 3.28 -2.87 -11.15
N TYR A 89 2.87 -4.14 -11.23
CA TYR A 89 3.63 -5.16 -11.95
C TYR A 89 3.62 -4.93 -13.46
N GLU A 90 2.51 -4.45 -14.01
CA GLU A 90 2.42 -4.06 -15.43
C GLU A 90 3.40 -2.92 -15.75
N LYS A 91 3.46 -1.89 -14.88
CA LYS A 91 4.42 -0.78 -15.02
C LYS A 91 5.87 -1.28 -14.96
N ILE A 92 6.21 -2.16 -14.01
CA ILE A 92 7.56 -2.75 -13.88
C ILE A 92 7.91 -3.58 -15.12
N ASN A 93 6.99 -4.44 -15.55
CA ASN A 93 7.21 -5.34 -16.69
C ASN A 93 7.39 -4.57 -17.99
N THR A 94 6.63 -3.50 -18.18
CA THR A 94 6.77 -2.60 -19.34
C THR A 94 8.10 -1.85 -19.34
N GLU A 95 8.48 -1.27 -18.19
CA GLU A 95 9.73 -0.47 -18.07
C GLU A 95 10.99 -1.29 -18.31
N PHE A 96 11.02 -2.53 -17.82
CA PHE A 96 12.23 -3.35 -17.83
C PHE A 96 12.20 -4.49 -18.85
N ASP A 97 11.14 -4.61 -19.65
CA ASP A 97 10.87 -5.75 -20.54
C ASP A 97 11.01 -7.10 -19.80
N LEU A 98 10.32 -7.23 -18.67
CA LEU A 98 10.37 -8.39 -17.80
C LEU A 98 8.99 -9.06 -17.68
N LYS A 99 9.00 -10.23 -17.05
CA LYS A 99 7.80 -10.98 -16.63
C LYS A 99 7.85 -11.23 -15.12
N VAL A 100 7.99 -10.14 -14.34
CA VAL A 100 7.97 -10.22 -12.88
C VAL A 100 6.58 -10.66 -12.43
N ARG A 101 6.52 -11.74 -11.67
CA ARG A 101 5.25 -12.31 -11.18
C ARG A 101 4.70 -11.46 -10.04
N VAL A 102 3.37 -11.38 -10.00
CA VAL A 102 2.62 -10.82 -8.87
C VAL A 102 3.01 -11.57 -7.58
N GLY A 103 3.25 -10.84 -6.48
CA GLY A 103 3.78 -11.38 -5.23
C GLY A 103 5.29 -11.19 -5.04
N THR A 104 6.04 -10.92 -6.12
CA THR A 104 7.51 -10.80 -6.07
C THR A 104 7.98 -9.62 -5.19
N LEU A 105 7.17 -8.57 -5.03
CA LEU A 105 7.53 -7.46 -4.16
C LEU A 105 7.21 -7.73 -2.68
N GLY A 106 6.61 -8.88 -2.36
CA GLY A 106 6.38 -9.33 -0.99
C GLY A 106 5.12 -8.75 -0.35
N GLU A 107 4.13 -8.39 -1.17
CA GLU A 107 2.81 -7.97 -0.67
C GLU A 107 2.00 -9.16 -0.15
N ASN A 108 1.12 -8.88 0.82
CA ASN A 108 0.13 -9.83 1.33
C ASN A 108 -1.13 -9.84 0.46
N LEU A 109 -1.57 -8.66 0.02
CA LEU A 109 -2.78 -8.48 -0.77
C LEU A 109 -2.45 -7.90 -2.14
N THR A 110 -3.01 -8.50 -3.19
CA THR A 110 -2.96 -7.93 -4.53
C THR A 110 -4.38 -7.65 -5.00
N THR A 111 -4.61 -6.41 -5.47
CA THR A 111 -5.92 -5.96 -5.95
C THR A 111 -5.87 -5.60 -7.42
N GLU A 112 -7.02 -5.77 -8.09
CA GLU A 112 -7.30 -5.30 -9.43
C GLU A 112 -8.46 -4.31 -9.38
N ALA A 113 -8.33 -3.18 -10.08
CA ALA A 113 -9.36 -2.15 -10.11
C ALA A 113 -10.63 -2.63 -10.81
N VAL A 114 -11.78 -2.13 -10.39
CA VAL A 114 -13.04 -2.27 -11.15
C VAL A 114 -12.91 -1.46 -12.45
N LYS A 115 -13.24 -2.08 -13.59
CA LYS A 115 -13.01 -1.50 -14.93
C LYS A 115 -13.62 -0.11 -15.16
N SER A 116 -14.68 0.24 -14.45
CA SER A 116 -15.36 1.54 -14.57
C SER A 116 -14.76 2.66 -13.72
N LEU A 117 -13.74 2.35 -12.91
CA LEU A 117 -13.11 3.28 -11.97
C LEU A 117 -11.61 3.40 -12.24
N PRO A 118 -10.98 4.50 -11.80
CA PRO A 118 -9.53 4.62 -11.77
C PRO A 118 -8.86 3.47 -11.00
N ALA A 119 -7.61 3.22 -11.31
CA ALA A 119 -6.84 2.22 -10.57
C ALA A 119 -6.82 2.56 -9.07
N MET A 120 -6.96 1.54 -8.22
CA MET A 120 -6.67 1.67 -6.79
C MET A 120 -5.15 1.68 -6.62
N ASP A 121 -4.52 2.85 -6.78
CA ASP A 121 -3.07 3.03 -6.69
C ASP A 121 -2.71 4.25 -5.82
N GLU A 122 -1.42 4.53 -5.69
CA GLU A 122 -0.91 5.59 -4.82
C GLU A 122 -1.40 7.00 -5.17
N SER A 123 -1.87 7.21 -6.40
CA SER A 123 -2.44 8.49 -6.84
C SER A 123 -3.89 8.68 -6.42
N THR A 124 -4.59 7.58 -6.12
CA THR A 124 -6.03 7.56 -5.86
C THR A 124 -6.39 7.25 -4.42
N VAL A 125 -5.56 6.48 -3.70
CA VAL A 125 -5.80 6.17 -2.28
C VAL A 125 -5.17 7.21 -1.35
N CYS A 126 -5.80 7.45 -0.20
CA CYS A 126 -5.38 8.47 0.77
C CYS A 126 -4.99 7.85 2.11
N ILE A 127 -4.10 8.51 2.85
CA ILE A 127 -3.87 8.21 4.26
C ILE A 127 -5.19 8.34 5.01
N GLY A 128 -5.50 7.35 5.84
CA GLY A 128 -6.73 7.28 6.62
C GLY A 128 -7.89 6.63 5.90
N ASP A 129 -7.83 6.39 4.58
CA ASP A 129 -8.85 5.60 3.89
C ASP A 129 -9.05 4.25 4.60
N VAL A 130 -10.31 3.89 4.86
CA VAL A 130 -10.68 2.57 5.37
C VAL A 130 -11.34 1.78 4.26
N PHE A 131 -10.82 0.58 4.05
CA PHE A 131 -11.36 -0.37 3.08
C PHE A 131 -11.95 -1.57 3.79
N GLN A 132 -13.10 -2.02 3.32
CA GLN A 132 -13.73 -3.27 3.71
C GLN A 132 -13.49 -4.32 2.62
N TYR A 133 -13.01 -5.49 3.04
CA TYR A 133 -12.80 -6.67 2.21
C TYR A 133 -13.89 -7.69 2.51
N GLY A 134 -14.69 -8.00 1.49
CA GLY A 134 -15.86 -8.88 1.66
C GLY A 134 -17.07 -8.18 2.26
N GLY A 135 -18.11 -9.00 2.52
CA GLY A 135 -19.41 -8.54 2.97
C GLY A 135 -20.24 -7.86 1.88
N GLN A 136 -21.54 -7.78 2.08
CA GLN A 136 -22.42 -6.88 1.31
C GLN A 136 -22.63 -5.63 2.14
N TYR A 137 -22.15 -4.49 1.64
CA TYR A 137 -22.41 -3.23 2.32
C TYR A 137 -23.91 -2.91 2.28
N GLY A 138 -24.45 -2.59 3.46
CA GLY A 138 -25.89 -2.29 3.63
C GLY A 138 -26.71 -3.47 4.14
N ASN A 139 -26.16 -4.65 4.28
CA ASN A 139 -26.83 -5.73 4.97
C ASN A 139 -26.63 -5.55 6.49
N THR A 140 -27.70 -5.16 7.19
CA THR A 140 -27.72 -4.92 8.65
C THR A 140 -27.77 -6.19 9.47
N ASP A 141 -27.75 -7.34 8.83
CA ASP A 141 -27.69 -8.62 9.52
C ASP A 141 -26.34 -8.75 10.20
N ASN A 142 -26.33 -8.66 11.54
CA ASN A 142 -25.19 -8.64 12.46
C ASN A 142 -24.30 -9.90 12.43
N ASN A 143 -24.35 -10.71 11.38
CA ASN A 143 -23.52 -11.88 11.14
C ASN A 143 -22.33 -11.61 10.20
N ASP A 144 -21.96 -10.34 9.98
CA ASP A 144 -20.89 -9.93 9.06
C ASP A 144 -19.48 -10.09 9.72
N ASN A 145 -19.30 -11.19 10.47
CA ASN A 145 -17.99 -11.61 11.02
C ASN A 145 -16.98 -11.98 9.91
N ASP A 146 -17.41 -11.98 8.65
CA ASP A 146 -16.62 -12.43 7.52
C ASP A 146 -15.94 -11.29 6.75
N SER A 147 -16.07 -10.03 7.18
CA SER A 147 -15.40 -8.92 6.52
C SER A 147 -14.30 -8.31 7.37
N VAL A 148 -13.17 -7.98 6.72
CA VAL A 148 -12.01 -7.32 7.32
C VAL A 148 -12.03 -5.84 6.98
N GLN A 149 -11.71 -4.96 7.95
CA GLN A 149 -11.52 -3.54 7.67
C GLN A 149 -10.08 -3.12 7.93
N LEU A 150 -9.49 -2.48 6.93
CA LEU A 150 -8.08 -2.06 6.91
C LEU A 150 -7.97 -0.56 6.63
N ARG A 151 -7.18 0.15 7.45
CA ARG A 151 -6.90 1.59 7.31
C ARG A 151 -5.50 1.82 6.77
N ILE A 152 -5.36 2.65 5.72
CA ILE A 152 -4.05 3.09 5.23
C ILE A 152 -3.39 4.01 6.25
N VAL A 153 -2.16 3.69 6.65
CA VAL A 153 -1.39 4.47 7.63
C VAL A 153 -0.05 4.97 7.12
N GLN A 154 0.47 4.37 6.05
CA GLN A 154 1.73 4.79 5.44
C GLN A 154 1.97 4.14 4.06
N PRO A 155 2.66 4.81 3.12
CA PRO A 155 3.21 4.14 1.95
C PRO A 155 4.37 3.22 2.35
N ARG A 156 4.57 2.14 1.59
CA ARG A 156 5.73 1.26 1.81
C ARG A 156 6.99 1.88 1.24
N ARG A 157 8.08 1.83 2.02
CA ARG A 157 9.44 2.12 1.52
C ARG A 157 10.06 0.84 0.97
N PRO A 158 10.38 0.76 -0.33
CA PRO A 158 11.05 -0.39 -0.91
C PRO A 158 12.41 -0.65 -0.25
N CYS A 159 12.80 -1.92 -0.18
CA CYS A 159 14.13 -2.30 0.28
C CYS A 159 14.88 -3.10 -0.81
N TYR A 160 16.18 -3.22 -0.66
CA TYR A 160 17.05 -3.94 -1.60
C TYR A 160 16.68 -5.42 -1.78
N LYS A 161 15.99 -6.04 -0.82
CA LYS A 161 15.53 -7.44 -0.91
C LYS A 161 14.60 -7.69 -2.12
N ILE A 162 13.97 -6.65 -2.65
CA ILE A 162 13.20 -6.73 -3.92
C ILE A 162 14.14 -7.13 -5.08
N ASN A 163 15.31 -6.51 -5.17
CA ASN A 163 16.27 -6.85 -6.24
C ASN A 163 16.83 -8.25 -6.05
N ASP A 164 17.10 -8.65 -4.79
CA ASP A 164 17.59 -10.00 -4.48
C ASP A 164 16.52 -11.06 -4.82
N GLN A 165 15.23 -10.78 -4.57
CA GLN A 165 14.11 -11.65 -4.96
C GLN A 165 14.02 -11.80 -6.49
N ILE A 166 14.13 -10.70 -7.21
CA ILE A 166 14.11 -10.71 -8.68
C ILE A 166 15.35 -11.39 -9.25
N GLY A 167 16.51 -11.25 -8.61
CA GLY A 167 17.75 -11.92 -8.99
C GLY A 167 17.65 -13.46 -9.00
N GLN A 168 16.73 -14.03 -8.23
CA GLN A 168 16.49 -15.49 -8.24
C GLN A 168 15.89 -16.01 -9.56
N PHE A 169 15.32 -15.14 -10.40
CA PHE A 169 14.79 -15.50 -11.72
C PHE A 169 15.84 -15.71 -12.81
N LYS A 170 17.14 -15.80 -12.45
CA LYS A 170 18.26 -16.07 -13.36
C LYS A 170 18.34 -15.11 -14.57
N LEU A 171 18.10 -13.83 -14.31
CA LEU A 171 18.24 -12.79 -15.32
C LEU A 171 19.72 -12.57 -15.68
N ASN A 172 20.05 -12.31 -16.94
CA ASN A 172 21.40 -11.97 -17.40
C ASN A 172 21.94 -10.72 -16.68
N LYS A 173 21.03 -9.78 -16.36
CA LYS A 173 21.31 -8.59 -15.56
C LYS A 173 20.09 -8.28 -14.71
N VAL A 174 20.28 -8.19 -13.39
CA VAL A 174 19.19 -7.78 -12.48
C VAL A 174 19.08 -6.25 -12.51
N PRO A 175 17.99 -5.69 -13.00
CA PRO A 175 17.77 -4.23 -12.95
C PRO A 175 17.53 -3.78 -11.51
N ASN A 176 17.87 -2.51 -11.22
CA ASN A 176 17.60 -1.94 -9.89
C ASN A 176 16.13 -1.52 -9.75
N ILE A 177 15.23 -2.51 -9.72
CA ILE A 177 13.79 -2.30 -9.61
C ILE A 177 13.43 -1.61 -8.30
N ALA A 178 14.07 -1.97 -7.17
CA ALA A 178 13.82 -1.31 -5.89
C ALA A 178 14.06 0.21 -5.97
N SER A 179 15.13 0.64 -6.63
CA SER A 179 15.43 2.06 -6.83
C SER A 179 14.41 2.74 -7.74
N TRP A 180 14.03 2.07 -8.83
CA TRP A 180 13.04 2.62 -9.76
C TRP A 180 11.66 2.76 -9.10
N VAL A 181 11.18 1.72 -8.42
CA VAL A 181 9.91 1.74 -7.68
C VAL A 181 9.92 2.83 -6.59
N THR A 182 11.06 3.01 -5.89
CA THR A 182 11.26 4.11 -4.94
C THR A 182 11.13 5.47 -5.62
N LYS A 183 11.78 5.65 -6.77
CA LYS A 183 11.74 6.92 -7.52
C LYS A 183 10.33 7.25 -8.00
N GLN A 184 9.56 6.23 -8.41
CA GLN A 184 8.18 6.40 -8.84
C GLN A 184 7.20 6.55 -7.67
N GLY A 185 7.54 6.07 -6.46
CA GLY A 185 6.65 6.08 -5.30
C GLY A 185 5.53 5.05 -5.35
N ILE A 186 5.75 3.92 -6.07
CA ILE A 186 4.72 2.91 -6.38
C ILE A 186 5.02 1.54 -5.74
N ALA A 187 5.29 1.50 -4.45
CA ALA A 187 5.59 0.27 -3.71
C ALA A 187 4.42 -0.31 -2.91
N GLY A 188 3.23 0.24 -3.10
CA GLY A 188 2.07 -0.08 -2.28
C GLY A 188 2.10 0.60 -0.91
N TRP A 189 1.29 0.10 -0.02
CA TRP A 189 1.09 0.70 1.29
C TRP A 189 0.87 -0.33 2.38
N TYR A 190 1.02 0.13 3.62
CA TYR A 190 0.72 -0.65 4.81
C TYR A 190 -0.61 -0.23 5.42
N PHE A 191 -1.30 -1.24 5.91
CA PHE A 191 -2.51 -1.08 6.68
C PHE A 191 -2.31 -1.35 8.17
N GLN A 192 -3.10 -0.64 8.96
CA GLN A 192 -3.55 -1.01 10.28
C GLN A 192 -4.86 -1.76 10.17
N VAL A 193 -5.06 -2.81 10.95
CA VAL A 193 -6.35 -3.52 11.04
C VAL A 193 -7.29 -2.72 11.93
N VAL A 194 -8.46 -2.37 11.39
CA VAL A 194 -9.55 -1.68 12.10
C VAL A 194 -10.57 -2.69 12.63
N ARG A 195 -10.91 -3.69 11.82
CA ARG A 195 -11.75 -4.82 12.20
C ARG A 195 -11.08 -6.10 11.72
N ASP A 196 -10.91 -7.02 12.64
CA ASP A 196 -10.45 -8.38 12.38
C ASP A 196 -11.54 -9.23 11.72
N GLY A 197 -11.16 -10.36 11.12
CA GLY A 197 -12.08 -11.26 10.42
C GLY A 197 -11.32 -12.22 9.52
N MET A 198 -12.02 -12.79 8.54
CA MET A 198 -11.47 -13.72 7.57
C MET A 198 -11.30 -13.05 6.21
N ILE A 199 -10.18 -13.35 5.52
CA ILE A 199 -9.90 -12.82 4.19
C ILE A 199 -9.50 -13.95 3.24
N HIS A 200 -9.95 -13.89 2.00
CA HIS A 200 -9.57 -14.81 0.92
C HIS A 200 -9.57 -14.07 -0.43
N ALA A 201 -9.06 -14.71 -1.47
CA ALA A 201 -9.14 -14.14 -2.83
C ALA A 201 -10.60 -14.01 -3.30
N ASP A 202 -10.81 -13.21 -4.34
CA ASP A 202 -12.10 -12.94 -5.01
C ASP A 202 -13.10 -12.12 -4.18
N LEU A 203 -12.66 -11.54 -3.04
CA LEU A 203 -13.49 -10.61 -2.28
C LEU A 203 -13.58 -9.23 -2.95
N PRO A 204 -14.78 -8.60 -2.96
CA PRO A 204 -14.89 -7.18 -3.33
C PRO A 204 -14.22 -6.30 -2.27
N VAL A 205 -13.66 -5.18 -2.73
CA VAL A 205 -13.00 -4.18 -1.89
C VAL A 205 -13.77 -2.88 -1.98
N TYR A 206 -14.33 -2.45 -0.85
CA TYR A 206 -15.12 -1.23 -0.73
C TYR A 206 -14.33 -0.15 0.01
N LEU A 207 -14.22 1.05 -0.55
CA LEU A 207 -13.84 2.24 0.21
C LEU A 207 -15.04 2.64 1.08
N ILE A 208 -14.88 2.63 2.40
CA ILE A 208 -15.97 2.92 3.35
C ILE A 208 -15.78 4.22 4.12
N GLU A 209 -14.53 4.70 4.28
CA GLU A 209 -14.20 5.99 4.90
C GLU A 209 -13.06 6.66 4.15
N ARG A 210 -13.14 8.01 4.00
CA ARG A 210 -12.08 8.88 3.47
C ARG A 210 -11.99 10.18 4.25
N PRO A 211 -11.34 10.18 5.43
CA PRO A 211 -11.30 11.36 6.29
C PRO A 211 -10.40 12.48 5.75
N TYR A 212 -9.38 12.15 4.93
CA TYR A 212 -8.38 13.09 4.45
C TYR A 212 -8.23 13.04 2.91
N PRO A 213 -9.22 13.53 2.12
CA PRO A 213 -9.21 13.41 0.65
C PRO A 213 -8.00 14.08 -0.02
N PHE A 214 -7.37 15.04 0.65
CA PHE A 214 -6.18 15.73 0.15
C PHE A 214 -4.89 14.89 0.25
N ALA A 215 -4.90 13.83 1.08
CA ALA A 215 -3.70 13.14 1.56
C ALA A 215 -3.40 11.87 0.75
N THR A 216 -3.33 11.97 -0.61
CA THR A 216 -2.95 10.82 -1.43
C THR A 216 -1.53 10.35 -1.11
N LEU A 217 -1.27 9.05 -1.28
CA LEU A 217 0.06 8.48 -1.02
C LEU A 217 1.11 9.07 -1.98
N GLU A 218 0.73 9.33 -3.23
CA GLU A 218 1.58 10.00 -4.20
C GLU A 218 2.04 11.37 -3.70
N LYS A 219 1.11 12.21 -3.21
CA LYS A 219 1.47 13.54 -2.65
C LYS A 219 2.36 13.42 -1.44
N LEU A 220 2.05 12.50 -0.51
CA LEU A 220 2.90 12.25 0.64
C LEU A 220 4.32 11.90 0.21
N TRP A 221 4.43 11.00 -0.77
CA TRP A 221 5.72 10.58 -1.31
C TRP A 221 6.49 11.74 -1.95
N GLN A 222 5.82 12.54 -2.77
CA GLN A 222 6.40 13.72 -3.42
C GLN A 222 6.90 14.75 -2.42
N LEU A 223 6.10 15.10 -1.41
CA LEU A 223 6.50 16.03 -0.34
C LEU A 223 7.71 15.51 0.44
N ALA A 224 7.65 14.24 0.86
CA ALA A 224 8.71 13.64 1.68
C ALA A 224 10.05 13.52 0.94
N ASN A 225 10.02 13.29 -0.37
CA ASN A 225 11.24 13.10 -1.18
C ASN A 225 11.67 14.37 -1.94
N SER A 226 10.92 15.47 -1.87
CA SER A 226 11.31 16.75 -2.46
C SER A 226 12.63 17.25 -1.88
N LYS A 227 13.44 17.95 -2.67
CA LYS A 227 14.59 18.73 -2.19
C LYS A 227 14.17 20.08 -1.61
N GLU A 228 12.96 20.52 -1.88
CA GLU A 228 12.44 21.82 -1.46
C GLU A 228 11.93 21.79 -0.01
N LYS A 229 11.81 22.99 0.57
CA LYS A 229 11.11 23.26 1.82
C LYS A 229 9.79 23.94 1.52
N PHE A 230 8.78 23.62 2.30
CA PHE A 230 7.41 24.06 2.10
C PHE A 230 6.96 25.00 3.23
N ALA A 231 6.05 25.93 2.92
CA ALA A 231 5.43 26.77 3.95
C ALA A 231 4.64 25.90 4.96
N ALA A 232 4.53 26.37 6.19
CA ALA A 232 3.82 25.67 7.29
C ALA A 232 2.43 25.20 6.88
N LYS A 233 1.64 26.07 6.22
CA LYS A 233 0.29 25.73 5.71
C LYS A 233 0.20 24.52 4.78
N VAL A 234 1.31 24.10 4.18
CA VAL A 234 1.37 22.91 3.30
C VAL A 234 1.64 21.65 4.13
N ILE A 235 2.44 21.75 5.17
CA ILE A 235 2.91 20.60 5.97
C ILE A 235 2.02 20.32 7.18
N GLU A 236 1.54 21.37 7.88
CA GLU A 236 0.74 21.21 9.09
C GLU A 236 -0.50 20.31 8.94
N PRO A 237 -1.28 20.37 7.83
CA PRO A 237 -2.41 19.47 7.65
C PRO A 237 -2.00 17.99 7.68
N TRP A 238 -0.80 17.65 7.19
CA TRP A 238 -0.28 16.29 7.23
C TRP A 238 0.16 15.86 8.62
N LEU A 239 0.75 16.78 9.40
CA LEU A 239 1.17 16.49 10.77
C LEU A 239 -0.04 16.27 11.69
N ALA A 240 -1.19 16.86 11.36
CA ALA A 240 -2.45 16.69 12.08
C ALA A 240 -3.17 15.36 11.80
N ILE A 241 -2.74 14.58 10.79
CA ILE A 241 -3.32 13.27 10.50
C ILE A 241 -2.93 12.28 11.61
N GLU A 242 -3.88 11.90 12.45
CA GLU A 242 -3.61 11.03 13.61
C GLU A 242 -3.03 9.68 13.22
N CYS A 243 -3.62 9.02 12.22
CA CYS A 243 -3.24 7.66 11.80
C CYS A 243 -1.98 7.61 10.94
N LEU A 244 -1.42 8.74 10.49
CA LEU A 244 -0.16 8.74 9.75
C LEU A 244 0.99 8.31 10.66
N GLU A 245 1.76 7.32 10.22
CA GLU A 245 2.89 6.77 10.99
C GLU A 245 3.96 7.85 11.27
N ASP A 246 4.47 7.88 12.51
CA ASP A 246 5.28 8.99 13.05
C ASP A 246 6.60 9.24 12.31
N SER A 247 7.22 8.23 11.69
CA SER A 247 8.43 8.44 10.89
C SER A 247 8.16 9.30 9.66
N TRP A 248 6.95 9.22 9.09
CA TRP A 248 6.54 10.08 7.99
C TRP A 248 6.26 11.51 8.46
N LYS A 249 5.59 11.68 9.62
CA LYS A 249 5.42 13.01 10.24
C LYS A 249 6.79 13.66 10.50
N THR A 250 7.74 12.90 11.03
CA THR A 250 9.11 13.38 11.28
C THR A 250 9.81 13.83 9.98
N VAL A 251 9.65 13.08 8.89
CA VAL A 251 10.22 13.48 7.58
C VAL A 251 9.56 14.76 7.08
N LEU A 252 8.23 14.87 7.15
CA LEU A 252 7.50 16.06 6.70
C LEU A 252 7.83 17.29 7.53
N ALA A 253 7.94 17.19 8.85
CA ALA A 253 8.34 18.28 9.71
C ALA A 253 9.71 18.87 9.31
N LYS A 254 10.66 17.99 8.87
CA LYS A 254 11.95 18.45 8.34
C LYS A 254 11.83 19.15 6.98
N LYS A 255 10.70 19.02 6.27
CA LYS A 255 10.43 19.73 5.00
C LYS A 255 9.78 21.10 5.20
N MET A 256 9.34 21.44 6.40
CA MET A 256 8.81 22.76 6.71
C MET A 256 9.93 23.81 6.66
N ARG A 257 9.63 25.00 6.08
CA ARG A 257 10.53 26.15 6.17
C ARG A 257 10.62 26.57 7.63
N LYS A 258 11.80 26.98 8.03
CA LYS A 258 11.97 27.78 9.25
C LYS A 258 11.77 29.23 8.83
N ASP A 259 10.85 29.90 9.46
CA ASP A 259 10.67 31.37 9.34
C ASP A 259 11.91 32.05 9.87
#